data_3e17e8c2f4a57b9e534dda6311de6792
#
_entry.id   3e17e8c2f4a57b9e534dda6311de6792
#
_cell.length_a   1.000
_cell.length_b   1.000
_cell.length_c   1.000
_cell.angle_alpha   90.00
_cell.angle_beta   90.00
_cell.angle_gamma   90.00
#
_symmetry.space_group_name_H-M   'P 1'
#
loop_
_entity.id
_entity.type
_entity.pdbx_description
1 polymer ?
#
loop_
_entity_poly.entity_id
_entity_poly.type
_entity_poly.pdbx_seq_one_letter_code
_entity_poly.pdbx_strand_id
1 'polypeptide(L)'
;NVASANSAKIGANSEIADLTLALGCGTRDRYAPEALRYERVIVMTDADVDGAHIATLLMTFFFREMPGLVRDGRLYLAQPPLYRLAAGGTVAYARDDAHRAELMRTTFAGRSKVEVSRFKGLGEMNPQQLRET
;
A
#
# COMPACT_ATOMS: atom_id res chain seq x y z
N ASN A 1 12.15 3.75 -15.59
CA ASN A 1 12.80 3.69 -14.29
C ASN A 1 12.87 5.10 -13.68
N VAL A 2 12.12 5.35 -12.59
CA VAL A 2 12.05 6.67 -11.92
C VAL A 2 13.42 7.08 -11.38
N ALA A 3 14.20 6.14 -10.86
CA ALA A 3 15.51 6.42 -10.26
C ALA A 3 16.52 6.98 -11.27
N SER A 4 16.43 6.61 -12.54
CA SER A 4 17.31 7.06 -13.62
C SER A 4 16.71 8.19 -14.47
N ALA A 5 15.44 8.53 -14.27
CA ALA A 5 14.76 9.59 -15.01
C ALA A 5 15.12 10.97 -14.45
N ASN A 6 15.27 11.97 -15.33
CA ASN A 6 15.36 13.36 -14.91
C ASN A 6 13.96 13.92 -14.63
N SER A 7 13.88 15.08 -13.97
CA SER A 7 12.61 15.75 -13.64
C SER A 7 11.70 15.98 -14.85
N ALA A 8 12.27 16.28 -16.02
CA ALA A 8 11.48 16.53 -17.22
C ALA A 8 10.79 15.25 -17.70
N LYS A 9 11.47 14.09 -17.63
CA LYS A 9 10.88 12.79 -17.98
C LYS A 9 9.81 12.37 -16.98
N ILE A 10 10.02 12.61 -15.70
CA ILE A 10 9.02 12.34 -14.66
C ILE A 10 7.79 13.21 -14.90
N GLY A 11 7.97 14.51 -15.12
CA GLY A 11 6.88 15.43 -15.39
C GLY A 11 6.13 15.17 -16.69
N ALA A 12 6.75 14.49 -17.67
CA ALA A 12 6.10 14.09 -18.91
C ALA A 12 5.18 12.86 -18.77
N ASN A 13 5.31 12.09 -17.68
CA ASN A 13 4.40 11.00 -17.39
C ASN A 13 3.08 11.57 -16.86
N SER A 14 1.97 11.32 -17.59
CA SER A 14 0.66 11.88 -17.25
C SER A 14 0.15 11.43 -15.88
N GLU A 15 0.36 10.19 -15.51
CA GLU A 15 -0.09 9.63 -14.22
C GLU A 15 0.66 10.27 -13.06
N ILE A 16 1.96 10.47 -13.20
CA ILE A 16 2.80 11.16 -12.21
C ILE A 16 2.42 12.64 -12.12
N ALA A 17 2.16 13.29 -13.24
CA ALA A 17 1.70 14.68 -13.26
C ALA A 17 0.35 14.84 -12.58
N ASP A 18 -0.59 13.94 -12.83
CA ASP A 18 -1.91 13.92 -12.19
C ASP A 18 -1.80 13.68 -10.69
N LEU A 19 -0.95 12.76 -10.26
CA LEU A 19 -0.68 12.50 -8.85
C LEU A 19 -0.11 13.74 -8.15
N THR A 20 0.87 14.38 -8.76
CA THR A 20 1.49 15.61 -8.25
C THR A 20 0.46 16.72 -8.09
N LEU A 21 -0.40 16.90 -9.09
CA LEU A 21 -1.48 17.88 -9.07
C LEU A 21 -2.51 17.56 -7.98
N ALA A 22 -2.89 16.30 -7.85
CA ALA A 22 -3.87 15.85 -6.84
C ALA A 22 -3.39 16.09 -5.41
N LEU A 23 -2.12 15.89 -5.13
CA LEU A 23 -1.53 16.13 -3.81
C LEU A 23 -1.42 17.63 -3.48
N GLY A 24 -1.15 18.46 -4.48
CA GLY A 24 -1.15 19.91 -4.38
C GLY A 24 0.06 20.55 -3.68
N CYS A 25 0.98 19.74 -3.15
CA CYS A 25 2.12 20.24 -2.36
C CYS A 25 3.36 20.59 -3.19
N GLY A 26 3.35 20.35 -4.50
CA GLY A 26 4.50 20.59 -5.37
C GLY A 26 5.61 19.56 -5.21
N THR A 27 6.68 19.72 -5.98
CA THR A 27 7.83 18.81 -5.99
C THR A 27 9.14 19.60 -5.80
N ARG A 28 10.17 18.92 -5.26
CA ARG A 28 11.51 19.46 -5.07
C ARG A 28 11.51 20.84 -4.40
N ASP A 29 12.06 21.85 -5.07
CA ASP A 29 12.17 23.22 -4.55
C ASP A 29 10.80 23.92 -4.35
N ARG A 30 9.75 23.40 -5.02
CA ARG A 30 8.38 23.92 -4.92
C ARG A 30 7.56 23.20 -3.87
N TYR A 31 8.13 22.22 -3.18
CA TYR A 31 7.42 21.47 -2.14
C TYR A 31 7.02 22.39 -0.99
N ALA A 32 5.74 22.47 -0.73
CA ALA A 32 5.13 23.25 0.33
C ALA A 32 4.21 22.33 1.16
N PRO A 33 4.63 21.90 2.36
CA PRO A 33 3.85 20.97 3.18
C PRO A 33 2.48 21.50 3.56
N GLU A 34 2.35 22.81 3.73
CA GLU A 34 1.07 23.48 4.03
C GLU A 34 0.07 23.42 2.88
N ALA A 35 0.54 23.21 1.65
CA ALA A 35 -0.32 23.08 0.46
C ALA A 35 -0.79 21.64 0.21
N LEU A 36 -0.31 20.66 0.96
CA LEU A 36 -0.75 19.28 0.86
C LEU A 36 -2.24 19.18 1.19
N ARG A 37 -3.00 18.60 0.27
CA ARG A 37 -4.47 18.54 0.36
C ARG A 37 -4.98 17.42 1.25
N TYR A 38 -4.12 16.51 1.70
CA TYR A 38 -4.47 15.33 2.48
C TYR A 38 -3.59 15.23 3.73
N GLU A 39 -4.15 14.74 4.80
CA GLU A 39 -3.41 14.49 6.04
C GLU A 39 -2.40 13.36 5.86
N ARG A 40 -2.78 12.32 5.12
CA ARG A 40 -1.97 11.12 4.89
C ARG A 40 -2.06 10.70 3.43
N VAL A 41 -0.95 10.18 2.93
CA VAL A 41 -0.86 9.57 1.61
C VAL A 41 -0.52 8.10 1.81
N ILE A 42 -1.37 7.21 1.33
CA ILE A 42 -1.23 5.76 1.53
C ILE A 42 -1.04 5.11 0.17
N VAL A 43 0.14 4.52 -0.04
CA VAL A 43 0.42 3.71 -1.23
C VAL A 43 -0.16 2.32 -0.98
N MET A 44 -1.09 1.90 -1.82
CA MET A 44 -1.77 0.62 -1.72
C MET A 44 -1.67 -0.12 -3.05
N THR A 45 -0.99 -1.26 -3.06
CA THR A 45 -0.78 -2.09 -4.24
C THR A 45 -1.15 -3.54 -3.94
N ASP A 46 -1.30 -4.35 -4.99
CA ASP A 46 -1.55 -5.78 -4.83
C ASP A 46 -0.42 -6.47 -4.07
N ALA A 47 -0.74 -7.52 -3.34
CA ALA A 47 0.22 -8.29 -2.54
C ALA A 47 1.02 -9.31 -3.37
N ASP A 48 1.28 -9.01 -4.64
CA ASP A 48 2.10 -9.82 -5.54
C ASP A 48 3.42 -9.13 -5.90
N VAL A 49 4.23 -9.79 -6.72
CA VAL A 49 5.53 -9.26 -7.16
C VAL A 49 5.37 -7.96 -7.97
N ASP A 50 4.37 -7.90 -8.83
CA ASP A 50 4.11 -6.71 -9.65
C ASP A 50 3.65 -5.54 -8.79
N GLY A 51 2.81 -5.79 -7.79
CA GLY A 51 2.40 -4.78 -6.81
C GLY A 51 3.57 -4.26 -5.99
N ALA A 52 4.48 -5.12 -5.55
CA ALA A 52 5.70 -4.73 -4.84
C ALA A 52 6.61 -3.87 -5.72
N HIS A 53 6.74 -4.19 -7.00
CA HIS A 53 7.50 -3.40 -7.96
C HIS A 53 6.90 -2.00 -8.16
N ILE A 54 5.59 -1.90 -8.33
CA ILE A 54 4.86 -0.62 -8.45
C ILE A 54 5.03 0.21 -7.17
N ALA A 55 4.89 -0.40 -6.00
CA ALA A 55 5.10 0.28 -4.72
C ALA A 55 6.51 0.86 -4.62
N THR A 56 7.54 0.09 -5.01
CA THR A 56 8.93 0.54 -5.02
C THR A 56 9.13 1.73 -5.95
N LEU A 57 8.53 1.72 -7.13
CA LEU A 57 8.60 2.85 -8.07
C LEU A 57 7.95 4.12 -7.49
N LEU A 58 6.77 3.99 -6.87
CA LEU A 58 6.09 5.10 -6.22
C LEU A 58 6.87 5.64 -5.03
N MET A 59 7.41 4.76 -4.18
CA MET A 59 8.24 5.17 -3.05
C MET A 59 9.50 5.90 -3.51
N THR A 60 10.13 5.44 -4.59
CA THR A 60 11.28 6.12 -5.20
C THR A 60 10.90 7.52 -5.70
N PHE A 61 9.75 7.66 -6.34
CA PHE A 61 9.22 8.95 -6.76
C PHE A 61 9.04 9.90 -5.58
N PHE A 62 8.35 9.47 -4.54
CA PHE A 62 8.10 10.31 -3.37
C PHE A 62 9.40 10.70 -2.65
N PHE A 63 10.32 9.76 -2.51
CA PHE A 63 11.60 10.02 -1.86
C PHE A 63 12.43 11.07 -2.62
N ARG A 64 12.40 11.04 -3.96
CA ARG A 64 13.17 11.95 -4.80
C ARG A 64 12.50 13.29 -5.01
N GLU A 65 11.19 13.29 -5.23
CA GLU A 65 10.44 14.48 -5.63
C GLU A 65 9.75 15.18 -4.45
N MET A 66 9.39 14.43 -3.41
CA MET A 66 8.69 14.93 -2.23
C MET A 66 9.30 14.36 -0.94
N PRO A 67 10.60 14.57 -0.69
CA PRO A 67 11.26 13.98 0.51
C PRO A 67 10.62 14.46 1.81
N GLY A 68 9.99 15.63 1.81
CA GLY A 68 9.27 16.16 2.97
C GLY A 68 8.08 15.32 3.40
N LEU A 69 7.37 14.65 2.47
CA LEU A 69 6.28 13.74 2.82
C LEU A 69 6.77 12.56 3.67
N VAL A 70 7.93 12.02 3.31
CA VAL A 70 8.56 10.93 4.05
C VAL A 70 9.06 11.41 5.41
N ARG A 71 9.79 12.52 5.44
CA ARG A 71 10.35 13.11 6.66
C ARG A 71 9.28 13.50 7.67
N ASP A 72 8.15 14.06 7.19
CA ASP A 72 7.05 14.53 8.03
C ASP A 72 6.09 13.42 8.45
N GLY A 73 6.37 12.17 8.07
CA GLY A 73 5.57 11.01 8.46
C GLY A 73 4.17 10.97 7.85
N ARG A 74 4.00 11.56 6.67
CA ARG A 74 2.70 11.61 5.97
C ARG A 74 2.51 10.54 4.91
N LEU A 75 3.59 9.83 4.56
CA LEU A 75 3.56 8.76 3.56
C LEU A 75 3.55 7.40 4.25
N TYR A 76 2.60 6.56 3.86
CA TYR A 76 2.41 5.21 4.37
C TYR A 76 2.40 4.20 3.24
N LEU A 77 2.88 3.01 3.51
CA LEU A 77 2.78 1.87 2.61
C LEU A 77 1.84 0.84 3.24
N ALA A 78 0.71 0.59 2.59
CA ALA A 78 -0.21 -0.45 3.01
C ALA A 78 0.31 -1.83 2.59
N GLN A 79 0.17 -2.81 3.46
CA GLN A 79 0.46 -4.21 3.18
C GLN A 79 -0.87 -4.98 3.18
N PRO A 80 -1.53 -5.14 2.02
CA PRO A 80 -2.78 -5.90 1.95
C PRO A 80 -2.52 -7.37 2.31
N PRO A 81 -3.49 -8.03 2.96
CA PRO A 81 -3.34 -9.43 3.33
C PRO A 81 -3.38 -10.34 2.11
N LEU A 82 -2.70 -11.49 2.21
CA LEU A 82 -2.82 -12.57 1.25
C LEU A 82 -3.99 -13.50 1.54
N TYR A 83 -4.37 -13.65 2.82
CA TYR A 83 -5.37 -14.62 3.24
C TYR A 83 -6.38 -14.02 4.21
N ARG A 84 -7.62 -14.52 4.12
CA ARG A 84 -8.64 -14.39 5.16
C ARG A 84 -8.91 -15.78 5.74
N LEU A 85 -8.84 -15.88 7.07
CA LEU A 85 -9.17 -17.12 7.81
C LEU A 85 -10.42 -16.86 8.64
N ALA A 86 -11.35 -17.82 8.62
CA ALA A 86 -12.57 -17.73 9.40
C ALA A 86 -12.93 -19.08 10.00
N ALA A 87 -13.31 -19.08 11.28
CA ALA A 87 -13.83 -20.25 11.98
C ALA A 87 -14.84 -19.79 13.03
N GLY A 88 -16.09 -20.22 12.88
CA GLY A 88 -17.17 -19.74 13.73
C GLY A 88 -17.34 -18.22 13.58
N GLY A 89 -17.36 -17.51 14.70
CA GLY A 89 -17.40 -16.03 14.69
C GLY A 89 -16.06 -15.34 14.64
N THR A 90 -14.95 -16.10 14.53
CA THR A 90 -13.59 -15.56 14.54
C THR A 90 -13.09 -15.38 13.11
N VAL A 91 -12.63 -14.17 12.79
CA VAL A 91 -12.03 -13.81 11.49
C VAL A 91 -10.68 -13.18 11.73
N ALA A 92 -9.67 -13.59 10.94
CA ALA A 92 -8.34 -12.99 10.94
C ALA A 92 -7.79 -12.91 9.53
N TYR A 93 -6.87 -11.97 9.32
CA TYR A 93 -6.21 -11.74 8.03
C TYR A 93 -4.72 -12.03 8.16
N ALA A 94 -4.16 -12.79 7.22
CA ALA A 94 -2.75 -13.13 7.20
C ALA A 94 -2.03 -12.38 6.08
N ARG A 95 -0.91 -11.75 6.41
CA ARG A 95 -0.08 -10.99 5.47
C ARG A 95 0.62 -11.89 4.46
N ASP A 96 1.04 -13.08 4.92
CA ASP A 96 1.84 -14.04 4.17
C ASP A 96 1.63 -15.47 4.71
N ASP A 97 2.32 -16.44 4.13
CA ASP A 97 2.23 -17.83 4.53
C ASP A 97 2.70 -18.08 5.97
N ALA A 98 3.76 -17.39 6.40
CA ALA A 98 4.28 -17.52 7.77
C ALA A 98 3.27 -17.02 8.80
N HIS A 99 2.67 -15.86 8.56
CA HIS A 99 1.61 -15.28 9.41
C HIS A 99 0.37 -16.18 9.44
N ARG A 100 0.01 -16.75 8.30
CA ARG A 100 -1.10 -17.74 8.22
C ARG A 100 -0.82 -18.94 9.13
N ALA A 101 0.38 -19.52 9.04
CA ALA A 101 0.76 -20.66 9.89
C ALA A 101 0.74 -20.29 11.38
N GLU A 102 1.18 -19.09 11.74
CA GLU A 102 1.12 -18.58 13.11
C GLU A 102 -0.33 -18.46 13.61
N LEU A 103 -1.22 -17.87 12.81
CA LEU A 103 -2.64 -17.74 13.15
C LEU A 103 -3.32 -19.11 13.33
N MET A 104 -2.96 -20.09 12.52
CA MET A 104 -3.46 -21.45 12.67
C MET A 104 -3.02 -22.10 13.98
N ARG A 105 -1.83 -21.80 14.46
CA ARG A 105 -1.31 -22.30 15.73
C ARG A 105 -1.84 -21.56 16.96
N THR A 106 -2.20 -20.31 16.82
CA THR A 106 -2.58 -19.42 17.92
C THR A 106 -4.08 -19.12 17.91
N THR A 107 -4.53 -18.21 17.08
CA THR A 107 -5.92 -17.71 17.03
C THR A 107 -6.91 -18.83 16.71
N PHE A 108 -6.54 -19.77 15.86
CA PHE A 108 -7.36 -20.90 15.42
C PHE A 108 -6.92 -22.24 16.02
N ALA A 109 -6.14 -22.21 17.10
CA ALA A 109 -5.70 -23.43 17.81
C ALA A 109 -6.91 -24.28 18.24
N GLY A 110 -6.87 -25.56 17.97
CA GLY A 110 -7.92 -26.49 18.33
C GLY A 110 -9.20 -26.40 17.46
N ARG A 111 -9.23 -25.53 16.46
CA ARG A 111 -10.34 -25.44 15.50
C ARG A 111 -10.19 -26.48 14.42
N SER A 112 -11.19 -27.33 14.26
CA SER A 112 -11.19 -28.43 13.27
C SER A 112 -11.53 -27.97 11.85
N LYS A 113 -12.17 -26.82 11.71
CA LYS A 113 -12.65 -26.33 10.42
C LYS A 113 -12.40 -24.83 10.32
N VAL A 114 -11.37 -24.46 9.56
CA VAL A 114 -11.01 -23.08 9.27
C VAL A 114 -11.15 -22.85 7.77
N GLU A 115 -12.01 -21.92 7.39
CA GLU A 115 -12.10 -21.46 6.00
C GLU A 115 -10.94 -20.53 5.69
N VAL A 116 -10.22 -20.82 4.62
CA VAL A 116 -9.10 -19.99 4.14
C VAL A 116 -9.42 -19.49 2.74
N SER A 117 -9.51 -18.18 2.60
CA SER A 117 -9.66 -17.52 1.31
C SER A 117 -8.35 -16.81 0.96
N ARG A 118 -7.89 -16.95 -0.28
CA ARG A 118 -6.70 -16.27 -0.78
C ARG A 118 -7.12 -15.11 -1.66
N PHE A 119 -6.52 -13.93 -1.41
CA PHE A 119 -6.67 -12.75 -2.25
C PHE A 119 -5.52 -12.69 -3.27
N LYS A 120 -5.83 -12.66 -4.55
CA LYS A 120 -4.83 -12.46 -5.61
C LYS A 120 -4.49 -10.99 -5.82
N GLY A 121 -5.42 -10.10 -5.49
CA GLY A 121 -5.24 -8.67 -5.63
C GLY A 121 -6.32 -7.90 -4.88
N LEU A 122 -6.18 -6.58 -4.83
CA LEU A 122 -7.13 -5.69 -4.16
C LEU A 122 -8.54 -5.79 -4.71
N GLY A 123 -8.69 -6.09 -6.01
CA GLY A 123 -9.99 -6.24 -6.65
C GLY A 123 -10.81 -7.43 -6.18
N GLU A 124 -10.22 -8.39 -5.48
CA GLU A 124 -10.93 -9.53 -4.87
C GLU A 124 -11.43 -9.23 -3.46
N MET A 125 -11.04 -8.11 -2.89
CA MET A 125 -11.50 -7.66 -1.58
C MET A 125 -12.73 -6.78 -1.71
N ASN A 126 -13.78 -7.07 -0.94
CA ASN A 126 -14.91 -6.16 -0.85
C ASN A 126 -14.57 -4.95 0.05
N PRO A 127 -15.36 -3.87 0.02
CA PRO A 127 -15.07 -2.66 0.80
C PRO A 127 -14.93 -2.90 2.30
N GLN A 128 -15.73 -3.82 2.86
CA GLN A 128 -15.66 -4.15 4.27
C GLN A 128 -14.34 -4.85 4.62
N GLN A 129 -13.93 -5.82 3.81
CA GLN A 129 -12.66 -6.53 3.99
C GLN A 129 -11.47 -5.57 3.90
N LEU A 130 -11.51 -4.64 2.94
CA LEU A 130 -10.47 -3.63 2.80
C LEU A 130 -10.40 -2.69 4.02
N ARG A 131 -11.55 -2.35 4.58
CA ARG A 131 -11.65 -1.51 5.77
C ARG A 131 -11.12 -2.21 7.03
N GLU A 132 -11.30 -3.53 7.13
CA GLU A 132 -10.89 -4.33 8.29
C GLU A 132 -9.37 -4.60 8.30
N THR A 133 -8.72 -4.44 7.18
CA THR A 133 -7.29 -4.70 7.03
C THR A 133 -6.48 -3.43 6.97
#